data_9e3c24605309648efd3377dbadd73cb4
#
_entry.id   9e3c24605309648efd3377dbadd73cb4
#
_cell.length_a   1.000
_cell.length_b   1.000
_cell.length_c   1.000
_cell.angle_alpha   90.00
_cell.angle_beta   90.00
_cell.angle_gamma   90.00
#
_symmetry.space_group_name_H-M   'P 1'
#
loop_
_entity.id
_entity.type
_entity.pdbx_description
1 polymer ?
#
loop_
_entity_poly.entity_id
_entity_poly.type
_entity_poly.pdbx_seq_one_letter_code
_entity_poly.pdbx_strand_id
1 'polypeptide(L)'
;MNYKNIDVYTLIKPEILKLKNIGIETPNLDCRLLLSNSLDKYVKLYNHQNIYISQNEIKKFQDFIQQRLNGKPVSRIINRKSFWKKEFELNEETLDPRTDSETLIETVLKHFSDKFQSLKILDLGSGSGCLGLSLLGEYSHSEVSFFDISKKSLEMVKINAQKFDLFARSKCINLDWNVKDWDKKLMIIENKIKFDIVISNPPYIPTNDIKIL
;
A
#
# COMPACT_ATOMS: atom_id res chain seq x y z
N MET A 1 -30.26 5.99 -14.10
CA MET A 1 -28.88 6.18 -14.61
C MET A 1 -28.81 5.54 -15.99
N ASN A 2 -28.32 6.26 -17.00
CA ASN A 2 -28.12 5.67 -18.33
C ASN A 2 -26.79 4.95 -18.37
N TYR A 3 -26.84 3.63 -18.42
CA TYR A 3 -25.66 2.78 -18.65
C TYR A 3 -25.49 2.52 -20.13
N LYS A 4 -24.25 2.54 -20.60
CA LYS A 4 -23.87 2.10 -21.95
C LYS A 4 -23.18 0.77 -21.87
N ASN A 5 -23.55 -0.15 -22.78
CA ASN A 5 -22.80 -1.39 -22.97
C ASN A 5 -21.64 -1.09 -23.94
N ILE A 6 -20.39 -1.28 -23.49
CA ILE A 6 -19.21 -0.94 -24.28
C ILE A 6 -18.13 -2.00 -24.10
N ASP A 7 -17.42 -2.30 -25.18
CA ASP A 7 -16.22 -3.12 -25.12
C ASP A 7 -15.08 -2.38 -24.42
N VAL A 8 -14.43 -3.02 -23.44
CA VAL A 8 -13.36 -2.44 -22.63
C VAL A 8 -12.21 -1.92 -23.48
N TYR A 9 -11.77 -2.70 -24.47
CA TYR A 9 -10.65 -2.29 -25.33
C TYR A 9 -10.99 -1.06 -26.16
N THR A 10 -12.21 -0.99 -26.68
CA THR A 10 -12.71 0.16 -27.43
C THR A 10 -12.67 1.45 -26.58
N LEU A 11 -13.02 1.32 -25.28
CA LEU A 11 -13.01 2.44 -24.35
C LEU A 11 -11.58 2.89 -23.98
N ILE A 12 -10.67 1.94 -23.73
CA ILE A 12 -9.30 2.26 -23.24
C ILE A 12 -8.28 2.52 -24.34
N LYS A 13 -8.52 2.04 -25.56
CA LYS A 13 -7.55 2.16 -26.68
C LYS A 13 -7.05 3.58 -26.96
N PRO A 14 -7.89 4.62 -27.00
CA PRO A 14 -7.42 6.00 -27.20
C PRO A 14 -6.50 6.45 -26.06
N GLU A 15 -6.81 6.06 -24.83
CA GLU A 15 -6.07 6.45 -23.62
C GLU A 15 -4.72 5.72 -23.54
N ILE A 16 -4.67 4.44 -23.97
CA ILE A 16 -3.41 3.69 -24.12
C ILE A 16 -2.44 4.44 -25.03
N LEU A 17 -2.93 4.95 -26.16
CA LEU A 17 -2.09 5.71 -27.11
C LEU A 17 -1.55 6.99 -26.48
N LYS A 18 -2.38 7.74 -25.74
CA LYS A 18 -1.94 8.95 -25.04
C LYS A 18 -0.84 8.66 -24.03
N LEU A 19 -1.03 7.64 -23.16
CA LEU A 19 -0.05 7.24 -22.15
C LEU A 19 1.25 6.72 -22.79
N LYS A 20 1.16 5.97 -23.88
CA LYS A 20 2.32 5.48 -24.63
C LYS A 20 3.15 6.65 -25.20
N ASN A 21 2.49 7.69 -25.74
CA ASN A 21 3.16 8.83 -26.35
C ASN A 21 3.98 9.66 -25.35
N ILE A 22 3.66 9.61 -24.06
CA ILE A 22 4.44 10.25 -22.99
C ILE A 22 5.43 9.29 -22.30
N GLY A 23 5.67 8.09 -22.86
CA GLY A 23 6.68 7.16 -22.38
C GLY A 23 6.26 6.26 -21.22
N ILE A 24 4.97 6.10 -20.93
CA ILE A 24 4.51 5.12 -19.93
C ILE A 24 4.78 3.70 -20.46
N GLU A 25 5.49 2.89 -19.67
CA GLU A 25 5.89 1.54 -20.05
C GLU A 25 4.72 0.54 -20.06
N THR A 26 3.74 0.71 -19.17
CA THR A 26 2.62 -0.21 -18.97
C THR A 26 1.24 0.40 -19.26
N PRO A 27 1.03 1.10 -20.40
CA PRO A 27 -0.16 1.91 -20.62
C PRO A 27 -1.46 1.09 -20.67
N ASN A 28 -1.41 -0.15 -21.17
CA ASN A 28 -2.59 -1.04 -21.19
C ASN A 28 -2.99 -1.48 -19.77
N LEU A 29 -2.01 -1.86 -18.93
CA LEU A 29 -2.25 -2.22 -17.55
C LEU A 29 -2.78 -1.04 -16.75
N ASP A 30 -2.15 0.14 -16.90
CA ASP A 30 -2.56 1.37 -16.23
C ASP A 30 -4.01 1.73 -16.57
N CYS A 31 -4.38 1.75 -17.85
CA CYS A 31 -5.75 2.04 -18.27
C CYS A 31 -6.76 1.05 -17.68
N ARG A 32 -6.47 -0.25 -17.68
CA ARG A 32 -7.38 -1.26 -17.10
C ARG A 32 -7.55 -1.11 -15.60
N LEU A 33 -6.47 -0.83 -14.86
CA LEU A 33 -6.52 -0.59 -13.42
C LEU A 33 -7.32 0.67 -13.10
N LEU A 34 -7.09 1.76 -13.83
CA LEU A 34 -7.80 3.01 -13.64
C LEU A 34 -9.28 2.87 -13.99
N LEU A 35 -9.62 2.21 -15.10
CA LEU A 35 -11.01 1.94 -15.46
C LEU A 35 -11.70 1.06 -14.41
N SER A 36 -11.07 -0.05 -14.00
CA SER A 36 -11.62 -0.94 -12.96
C SER A 36 -11.93 -0.20 -11.66
N ASN A 37 -11.06 0.74 -11.25
CA ASN A 37 -11.26 1.54 -10.04
C ASN A 37 -12.18 2.77 -10.24
N SER A 38 -12.57 3.07 -11.48
CA SER A 38 -13.58 4.10 -11.75
C SER A 38 -15.01 3.56 -11.63
N LEU A 39 -15.19 2.24 -11.74
CA LEU A 39 -16.49 1.58 -11.63
C LEU A 39 -16.97 1.57 -10.16
N ASP A 40 -18.28 1.63 -9.95
CA ASP A 40 -18.90 1.59 -8.62
C ASP A 40 -18.62 0.25 -7.89
N LYS A 41 -18.48 -0.83 -8.67
CA LYS A 41 -18.03 -2.13 -8.17
C LYS A 41 -16.71 -2.49 -8.84
N TYR A 42 -15.70 -2.85 -8.04
CA TYR A 42 -14.46 -3.34 -8.59
C TYR A 42 -14.67 -4.59 -9.44
N VAL A 43 -14.22 -4.54 -10.70
CA VAL A 43 -14.28 -5.65 -11.65
C VAL A 43 -12.89 -5.82 -12.28
N LYS A 44 -12.35 -7.04 -12.22
CA LYS A 44 -11.13 -7.36 -12.98
C LYS A 44 -11.46 -7.33 -14.47
N LEU A 45 -10.86 -6.39 -15.19
CA LEU A 45 -11.16 -6.17 -16.60
C LEU A 45 -10.18 -6.89 -17.51
N TYR A 46 -10.73 -7.45 -18.59
CA TYR A 46 -9.98 -8.07 -19.68
C TYR A 46 -10.24 -7.31 -20.98
N ASN A 47 -9.31 -7.37 -21.94
CA ASN A 47 -9.56 -6.88 -23.29
C ASN A 47 -10.71 -7.71 -23.92
N HIS A 48 -11.50 -7.07 -24.78
CA HIS A 48 -12.66 -7.69 -25.45
C HIS A 48 -13.75 -8.22 -24.51
N GLN A 49 -13.90 -7.58 -23.36
CA GLN A 49 -15.01 -7.79 -22.44
C GLN A 49 -15.97 -6.61 -22.54
N ASN A 50 -17.25 -6.88 -22.67
CA ASN A 50 -18.27 -5.85 -22.57
C ASN A 50 -18.61 -5.55 -21.11
N ILE A 51 -18.74 -4.26 -20.80
CA ILE A 51 -19.18 -3.77 -19.50
C ILE A 51 -20.33 -2.77 -19.66
N TYR A 52 -21.20 -2.72 -18.65
CA TYR A 52 -22.17 -1.64 -18.50
C TYR A 52 -21.53 -0.55 -17.67
N ILE A 53 -21.40 0.66 -18.24
CA ILE A 53 -20.75 1.81 -17.62
C ILE A 53 -21.64 3.05 -17.69
N SER A 54 -21.71 3.78 -16.59
CA SER A 54 -22.44 5.04 -16.49
C SER A 54 -21.58 6.23 -16.94
N GLN A 55 -22.23 7.36 -17.26
CA GLN A 55 -21.50 8.60 -17.58
C GLN A 55 -20.60 9.09 -16.45
N ASN A 56 -20.99 8.90 -15.19
CA ASN A 56 -20.18 9.30 -14.05
C ASN A 56 -18.90 8.48 -13.92
N GLU A 57 -19.00 7.15 -14.14
CA GLU A 57 -17.84 6.26 -14.15
C GLU A 57 -16.88 6.57 -15.31
N ILE A 58 -17.41 6.89 -16.49
CA ILE A 58 -16.61 7.33 -17.64
C ILE A 58 -15.85 8.62 -17.28
N LYS A 59 -16.54 9.61 -16.70
CA LYS A 59 -15.92 10.86 -16.26
C LYS A 59 -14.82 10.61 -15.23
N LYS A 60 -15.09 9.80 -14.22
CA LYS A 60 -14.09 9.40 -13.21
C LYS A 60 -12.87 8.71 -13.83
N PHE A 61 -13.09 7.83 -14.81
CA PHE A 61 -11.99 7.22 -15.56
C PHE A 61 -11.16 8.26 -16.31
N GLN A 62 -11.81 9.21 -17.01
CA GLN A 62 -11.11 10.29 -17.71
C GLN A 62 -10.31 11.16 -16.76
N ASP A 63 -10.84 11.50 -15.58
CA ASP A 63 -10.13 12.25 -14.54
C ASP A 63 -8.90 11.48 -14.04
N PHE A 64 -9.00 10.16 -13.87
CA PHE A 64 -7.88 9.30 -13.52
C PHE A 64 -6.80 9.28 -14.61
N ILE A 65 -7.20 9.16 -15.86
CA ILE A 65 -6.28 9.23 -17.00
C ILE A 65 -5.56 10.58 -17.05
N GLN A 66 -6.26 11.69 -16.83
CA GLN A 66 -5.65 13.02 -16.79
C GLN A 66 -4.59 13.12 -15.67
N GLN A 67 -4.87 12.60 -14.46
CA GLN A 67 -3.89 12.53 -13.39
C GLN A 67 -2.67 11.70 -13.79
N ARG A 68 -2.89 10.58 -14.50
CA ARG A 68 -1.81 9.71 -14.98
C ARG A 68 -0.95 10.39 -16.05
N LEU A 69 -1.56 11.12 -16.97
CA LEU A 69 -0.86 11.94 -17.98
C LEU A 69 0.00 13.03 -17.33
N ASN A 70 -0.43 13.57 -16.18
CA ASN A 70 0.35 14.52 -15.38
C ASN A 70 1.45 13.86 -14.52
N GLY A 71 1.76 12.59 -14.76
CA GLY A 71 2.85 11.84 -14.10
C GLY A 71 2.49 11.17 -12.78
N LYS A 72 1.24 11.30 -12.29
CA LYS A 72 0.85 10.68 -11.01
C LYS A 72 0.82 9.15 -11.15
N PRO A 73 1.49 8.39 -10.25
CA PRO A 73 1.46 6.93 -10.28
C PRO A 73 0.04 6.36 -10.09
N VAL A 74 -0.27 5.22 -10.74
CA VAL A 74 -1.58 4.56 -10.63
C VAL A 74 -1.96 4.31 -9.17
N SER A 75 -1.04 3.78 -8.36
CA SER A 75 -1.26 3.54 -6.92
C SER A 75 -1.72 4.79 -6.16
N ARG A 76 -1.20 5.96 -6.54
CA ARG A 76 -1.56 7.27 -5.95
C ARG A 76 -2.87 7.84 -6.48
N ILE A 77 -3.27 7.44 -7.68
CA ILE A 77 -4.57 7.84 -8.26
C ILE A 77 -5.69 7.06 -7.60
N ILE A 78 -5.48 5.73 -7.41
CA ILE A 78 -6.49 4.85 -6.84
C ILE A 78 -6.36 4.66 -5.32
N ASN A 79 -5.31 5.23 -4.71
CA ASN A 79 -4.97 5.10 -3.29
C ASN A 79 -4.85 3.66 -2.80
N ARG A 80 -4.33 2.78 -3.67
CA ARG A 80 -4.16 1.34 -3.38
C ARG A 80 -2.90 0.80 -4.03
N LYS A 81 -2.29 -0.20 -3.37
CA LYS A 81 -1.14 -0.93 -3.90
C LYS A 81 -1.17 -2.38 -3.42
N SER A 82 -0.98 -3.28 -4.38
CA SER A 82 -0.73 -4.70 -4.05
C SER A 82 0.67 -4.86 -3.48
N PHE A 83 0.78 -5.60 -2.39
CA PHE A 83 2.04 -5.98 -1.77
C PHE A 83 1.85 -7.34 -1.10
N TRP A 84 2.79 -8.25 -1.31
CA TRP A 84 2.68 -9.64 -0.87
C TRP A 84 1.36 -10.23 -1.39
N LYS A 85 0.53 -10.80 -0.54
CA LYS A 85 -0.74 -11.44 -0.90
C LYS A 85 -1.96 -10.53 -0.68
N LYS A 86 -1.76 -9.22 -0.47
CA LYS A 86 -2.79 -8.29 -0.02
C LYS A 86 -2.81 -7.01 -0.85
N GLU A 87 -3.95 -6.33 -0.86
CA GLU A 87 -4.09 -4.99 -1.44
C GLU A 87 -4.26 -3.97 -0.33
N PHE A 88 -3.25 -3.11 -0.16
CA PHE A 88 -3.17 -2.09 0.87
C PHE A 88 -3.80 -0.78 0.41
N GLU A 89 -4.61 -0.19 1.29
CA GLU A 89 -5.05 1.21 1.16
C GLU A 89 -3.87 2.13 1.49
N LEU A 90 -3.80 3.26 0.78
CA LEU A 90 -2.75 4.26 0.92
C LEU A 90 -3.36 5.63 1.16
N ASN A 91 -2.59 6.53 1.80
CA ASN A 91 -2.87 7.96 1.88
C ASN A 91 -1.64 8.78 1.47
N GLU A 92 -1.72 10.09 1.58
CA GLU A 92 -0.65 11.01 1.16
C GLU A 92 0.63 10.84 1.98
N GLU A 93 0.54 10.42 3.24
CA GLU A 93 1.65 10.27 4.18
C GLU A 93 2.37 8.92 4.05
N THR A 94 1.70 7.89 3.49
CA THR A 94 2.28 6.56 3.39
C THR A 94 3.14 6.43 2.14
N LEU A 95 4.33 5.85 2.26
CA LEU A 95 5.12 5.44 1.10
C LEU A 95 4.43 4.29 0.37
N ASP A 96 4.51 4.28 -0.98
CA ASP A 96 4.04 3.13 -1.76
C ASP A 96 4.84 1.88 -1.39
N PRO A 97 4.20 0.77 -1.04
CA PRO A 97 4.89 -0.50 -0.87
C PRO A 97 5.76 -0.83 -2.09
N ARG A 98 7.03 -1.15 -1.84
CA ARG A 98 7.99 -1.51 -2.90
C ARG A 98 8.08 -3.02 -3.02
N THR A 99 8.02 -3.54 -4.23
CA THR A 99 8.12 -4.99 -4.49
C THR A 99 9.41 -5.58 -3.92
N ASP A 100 10.52 -4.83 -3.99
CA ASP A 100 11.81 -5.26 -3.43
C ASP A 100 11.75 -5.53 -1.92
N SER A 101 10.83 -4.86 -1.21
CA SER A 101 10.62 -5.08 0.23
C SER A 101 9.95 -6.43 0.54
N GLU A 102 9.40 -7.14 -0.45
CA GLU A 102 8.87 -8.49 -0.26
C GLU A 102 9.97 -9.49 0.12
N THR A 103 11.22 -9.22 -0.28
CA THR A 103 12.40 -10.00 0.13
C THR A 103 12.62 -10.02 1.65
N LEU A 104 12.20 -8.95 2.35
CA LEU A 104 12.24 -8.91 3.82
C LEU A 104 11.25 -9.93 4.42
N ILE A 105 10.05 -10.03 3.85
CA ILE A 105 9.05 -11.02 4.28
C ILE A 105 9.60 -12.42 4.04
N GLU A 106 10.12 -12.71 2.83
CA GLU A 106 10.70 -14.00 2.48
C GLU A 106 11.83 -14.40 3.44
N THR A 107 12.70 -13.43 3.79
CA THR A 107 13.81 -13.65 4.71
C THR A 107 13.32 -14.03 6.11
N VAL A 108 12.32 -13.32 6.63
CA VAL A 108 11.70 -13.66 7.92
C VAL A 108 11.08 -15.05 7.88
N LEU A 109 10.31 -15.36 6.83
CA LEU A 109 9.66 -16.67 6.67
C LEU A 109 10.64 -17.84 6.58
N LYS A 110 11.85 -17.59 6.05
CA LYS A 110 12.92 -18.58 5.98
C LYS A 110 13.56 -18.84 7.35
N HIS A 111 13.75 -17.79 8.16
CA HIS A 111 14.35 -17.91 9.48
C HIS A 111 13.38 -18.45 10.53
N PHE A 112 12.12 -18.05 10.49
CA PHE A 112 11.05 -18.45 11.39
C PHE A 112 10.05 -19.28 10.62
N SER A 113 10.40 -20.53 10.35
CA SER A 113 9.59 -21.42 9.47
C SER A 113 8.29 -21.91 10.11
N ASP A 114 8.23 -21.97 11.44
CA ASP A 114 7.01 -22.35 12.17
C ASP A 114 5.99 -21.21 12.15
N LYS A 115 4.89 -21.40 11.44
CA LYS A 115 3.81 -20.40 11.28
C LYS A 115 2.92 -20.25 12.52
N PHE A 116 3.01 -21.16 13.46
CA PHE A 116 2.29 -21.11 14.74
C PHE A 116 3.12 -20.47 15.86
N GLN A 117 4.36 -20.09 15.57
CA GLN A 117 5.23 -19.42 16.53
C GLN A 117 4.63 -18.06 16.94
N SER A 118 4.65 -17.78 18.25
CA SER A 118 4.23 -16.50 18.81
C SER A 118 5.41 -15.53 18.80
N LEU A 119 5.47 -14.66 17.80
CA LEU A 119 6.51 -13.66 17.61
C LEU A 119 6.02 -12.27 18.02
N LYS A 120 6.88 -11.51 18.69
CA LYS A 120 6.72 -10.08 18.94
C LYS A 120 7.50 -9.32 17.87
N ILE A 121 6.82 -8.63 16.99
CA ILE A 121 7.40 -7.96 15.83
C ILE A 121 7.27 -6.45 15.99
N LEU A 122 8.33 -5.71 15.69
CA LEU A 122 8.32 -4.26 15.60
C LEU A 122 8.51 -3.84 14.14
N ASP A 123 7.56 -3.07 13.61
CA ASP A 123 7.63 -2.43 12.29
C ASP A 123 7.94 -0.95 12.46
N LEU A 124 9.21 -0.57 12.19
CA LEU A 124 9.72 0.79 12.35
C LEU A 124 9.56 1.62 11.07
N GLY A 125 8.85 2.76 11.17
CA GLY A 125 8.47 3.56 10.01
C GLY A 125 7.45 2.82 9.16
N SER A 126 6.37 2.38 9.82
CA SER A 126 5.44 1.38 9.28
C SER A 126 4.66 1.85 8.05
N GLY A 127 4.50 3.17 7.83
CA GLY A 127 3.78 3.71 6.68
C GLY A 127 2.35 3.15 6.58
N SER A 128 2.09 2.38 5.51
CA SER A 128 0.80 1.68 5.31
C SER A 128 0.63 0.41 6.16
N GLY A 129 1.68 -0.01 6.89
CA GLY A 129 1.73 -1.27 7.63
C GLY A 129 2.01 -2.50 6.75
N CYS A 130 2.47 -2.31 5.52
CA CYS A 130 2.56 -3.40 4.55
C CYS A 130 3.51 -4.53 5.01
N LEU A 131 4.62 -4.24 5.67
CA LEU A 131 5.55 -5.25 6.17
C LEU A 131 4.95 -6.00 7.36
N GLY A 132 4.59 -5.29 8.42
CA GLY A 132 4.07 -5.90 9.64
C GLY A 132 2.76 -6.67 9.42
N LEU A 133 1.80 -6.11 8.67
CA LEU A 133 0.53 -6.79 8.37
C LEU A 133 0.69 -8.00 7.44
N SER A 134 1.71 -7.99 6.56
CA SER A 134 2.03 -9.16 5.75
C SER A 134 2.55 -10.29 6.63
N LEU A 135 3.47 -9.99 7.57
CA LEU A 135 3.97 -10.97 8.54
C LEU A 135 2.85 -11.48 9.45
N LEU A 136 1.96 -10.61 9.96
CA LEU A 136 0.80 -11.04 10.76
C LEU A 136 -0.13 -11.99 9.99
N GLY A 137 -0.23 -11.83 8.67
CA GLY A 137 -1.00 -12.75 7.82
C GLY A 137 -0.37 -14.12 7.67
N GLU A 138 0.95 -14.24 7.91
CA GLU A 138 1.69 -15.50 7.81
C GLU A 138 1.82 -16.22 9.18
N TYR A 139 1.77 -15.47 10.31
CA TYR A 139 1.94 -16.01 11.67
C TYR A 139 0.67 -15.80 12.50
N SER A 140 -0.03 -16.90 12.79
CA SER A 140 -1.36 -16.84 13.43
C SER A 140 -1.35 -16.39 14.90
N HIS A 141 -0.25 -16.61 15.64
CA HIS A 141 -0.14 -16.31 17.07
C HIS A 141 0.78 -15.13 17.39
N SER A 142 1.27 -14.42 16.37
CA SER A 142 2.16 -13.28 16.52
C SER A 142 1.42 -11.96 16.67
N GLU A 143 2.10 -10.96 17.23
CA GLU A 143 1.64 -9.58 17.38
C GLU A 143 2.64 -8.61 16.75
N VAL A 144 2.16 -7.49 16.22
CA VAL A 144 3.04 -6.44 15.67
C VAL A 144 2.74 -5.10 16.33
N SER A 145 3.82 -4.43 16.76
CA SER A 145 3.81 -3.02 17.14
C SER A 145 4.27 -2.19 15.93
N PHE A 146 3.37 -1.35 15.44
CA PHE A 146 3.61 -0.43 14.33
C PHE A 146 4.03 0.93 14.88
N PHE A 147 5.21 1.36 14.49
CA PHE A 147 5.82 2.60 14.95
C PHE A 147 5.96 3.58 13.78
N ASP A 148 5.41 4.78 13.93
CA ASP A 148 5.53 5.83 12.91
C ASP A 148 5.40 7.22 13.54
N ILE A 149 6.08 8.21 12.97
CA ILE A 149 5.95 9.62 13.35
C ILE A 149 4.62 10.20 12.88
N SER A 150 4.10 9.76 11.73
CA SER A 150 2.86 10.23 11.15
C SER A 150 1.65 9.51 11.76
N LYS A 151 0.78 10.28 12.42
CA LYS A 151 -0.53 9.77 12.87
C LYS A 151 -1.40 9.29 11.72
N LYS A 152 -1.33 9.95 10.56
CA LYS A 152 -2.08 9.56 9.36
C LYS A 152 -1.60 8.23 8.80
N SER A 153 -0.28 7.94 8.87
CA SER A 153 0.25 6.61 8.54
C SER A 153 -0.31 5.54 9.47
N LEU A 154 -0.32 5.79 10.78
CA LEU A 154 -0.88 4.84 11.75
C LEU A 154 -2.40 4.64 11.63
N GLU A 155 -3.13 5.67 11.20
CA GLU A 155 -4.55 5.52 10.84
C GLU A 155 -4.71 4.58 9.64
N MET A 156 -3.81 4.68 8.65
CA MET A 156 -3.82 3.77 7.50
C MET A 156 -3.46 2.33 7.90
N VAL A 157 -2.50 2.13 8.83
CA VAL A 157 -2.23 0.82 9.42
C VAL A 157 -3.51 0.23 10.02
N LYS A 158 -4.28 1.01 10.80
CA LYS A 158 -5.53 0.54 11.42
C LYS A 158 -6.57 0.15 10.38
N ILE A 159 -6.75 0.96 9.33
CA ILE A 159 -7.67 0.68 8.22
C ILE A 159 -7.30 -0.64 7.54
N ASN A 160 -6.01 -0.82 7.20
CA ASN A 160 -5.53 -2.04 6.58
C ASN A 160 -5.63 -3.25 7.52
N ALA A 161 -5.31 -3.08 8.81
CA ALA A 161 -5.44 -4.13 9.82
C ALA A 161 -6.90 -4.60 9.97
N GLN A 162 -7.86 -3.68 9.97
CA GLN A 162 -9.29 -4.00 9.98
C GLN A 162 -9.72 -4.73 8.71
N LYS A 163 -9.30 -4.22 7.53
CA LYS A 163 -9.57 -4.83 6.22
C LYS A 163 -9.11 -6.29 6.14
N PHE A 164 -8.05 -6.65 6.86
CA PHE A 164 -7.44 -7.99 6.84
C PHE A 164 -7.76 -8.86 8.07
N ASP A 165 -8.64 -8.40 8.97
CA ASP A 165 -9.00 -9.08 10.23
C ASP A 165 -7.80 -9.29 11.17
N LEU A 166 -6.83 -8.35 11.16
CA LEU A 166 -5.59 -8.40 11.94
C LEU A 166 -5.53 -7.34 13.05
N PHE A 167 -6.57 -6.54 13.22
CA PHE A 167 -6.58 -5.39 14.12
C PHE A 167 -6.30 -5.76 15.58
N ALA A 168 -6.86 -6.85 16.06
CA ALA A 168 -6.69 -7.32 17.46
C ALA A 168 -5.22 -7.65 17.83
N ARG A 169 -4.38 -7.93 16.83
CA ARG A 169 -2.96 -8.26 16.98
C ARG A 169 -2.02 -7.14 16.53
N SER A 170 -2.57 -5.94 16.30
CA SER A 170 -1.88 -4.77 15.77
C SER A 170 -1.90 -3.64 16.79
N LYS A 171 -0.73 -3.21 17.26
CA LYS A 171 -0.59 -2.06 18.17
C LYS A 171 0.08 -0.90 17.44
N CYS A 172 -0.54 0.29 17.43
CA CYS A 172 0.01 1.47 16.79
C CYS A 172 0.63 2.41 17.83
N ILE A 173 1.88 2.85 17.59
CA ILE A 173 2.66 3.69 18.48
C ILE A 173 3.12 4.93 17.71
N ASN A 174 2.60 6.10 18.08
CA ASN A 174 3.04 7.35 17.49
C ASN A 174 4.25 7.89 18.28
N LEU A 175 5.41 7.83 17.68
CA LEU A 175 6.65 8.27 18.30
C LEU A 175 7.67 8.66 17.21
N ASP A 176 8.50 9.67 17.48
CA ASP A 176 9.57 10.10 16.61
C ASP A 176 10.91 9.51 17.10
N TRP A 177 11.60 8.76 16.24
CA TRP A 177 12.94 8.21 16.55
C TRP A 177 14.08 9.23 16.51
N ASN A 178 13.85 10.45 16.02
CA ASN A 178 14.81 11.52 16.10
C ASN A 178 14.84 12.19 17.49
N VAL A 179 13.86 11.90 18.34
CA VAL A 179 13.79 12.44 19.71
C VAL A 179 14.73 11.63 20.61
N LYS A 180 15.51 12.34 21.42
CA LYS A 180 16.41 11.71 22.41
C LYS A 180 15.62 10.72 23.29
N ASP A 181 16.25 9.57 23.57
CA ASP A 181 15.70 8.49 24.40
C ASP A 181 14.37 7.88 23.86
N TRP A 182 14.16 7.92 22.53
CA TRP A 182 12.96 7.33 21.90
C TRP A 182 12.85 5.82 22.18
N ASP A 183 13.98 5.11 22.20
CA ASP A 183 14.10 3.70 22.54
C ASP A 183 13.61 3.39 23.95
N LYS A 184 14.00 4.21 24.94
CA LYS A 184 13.51 4.09 26.32
C LYS A 184 12.00 4.35 26.42
N LYS A 185 11.50 5.34 25.67
CA LYS A 185 10.06 5.62 25.61
C LYS A 185 9.30 4.43 25.00
N LEU A 186 9.81 3.86 23.91
CA LEU A 186 9.25 2.65 23.30
C LEU A 186 9.22 1.50 24.29
N MET A 187 10.34 1.26 25.01
CA MET A 187 10.43 0.21 26.04
C MET A 187 9.42 0.40 27.18
N ILE A 188 9.13 1.63 27.57
CA ILE A 188 8.11 1.93 28.59
C ILE A 188 6.71 1.63 28.06
N ILE A 189 6.39 2.10 26.83
CA ILE A 189 5.10 1.88 26.17
C ILE A 189 4.83 0.39 25.98
N GLU A 190 5.85 -0.39 25.69
CA GLU A 190 5.81 -1.84 25.48
C GLU A 190 6.07 -2.65 26.75
N ASN A 191 6.01 -2.04 27.94
CA ASN A 191 6.23 -2.74 29.22
C ASN A 191 7.53 -3.56 29.26
N LYS A 192 8.62 -3.03 28.68
CA LYS A 192 9.95 -3.70 28.54
C LYS A 192 9.88 -5.00 27.72
N ILE A 193 8.92 -5.17 26.84
CA ILE A 193 8.85 -6.30 25.92
C ILE A 193 10.11 -6.31 25.03
N LYS A 194 10.68 -7.48 24.85
CA LYS A 194 11.71 -7.71 23.82
C LYS A 194 11.02 -8.16 22.54
N PHE A 195 11.45 -7.61 21.42
CA PHE A 195 10.97 -8.02 20.11
C PHE A 195 11.84 -9.14 19.56
N ASP A 196 11.22 -10.14 18.96
CA ASP A 196 11.91 -11.23 18.25
C ASP A 196 12.39 -10.76 16.89
N ILE A 197 11.65 -9.83 16.26
CA ILE A 197 11.92 -9.27 14.95
C ILE A 197 11.74 -7.76 14.99
N VAL A 198 12.71 -7.04 14.45
CA VAL A 198 12.60 -5.63 14.09
C VAL A 198 12.70 -5.53 12.57
N ILE A 199 11.68 -5.01 11.91
CA ILE A 199 11.64 -4.82 10.46
C ILE A 199 11.45 -3.35 10.15
N SER A 200 12.10 -2.86 9.10
CA SER A 200 11.99 -1.46 8.66
C SER A 200 12.30 -1.33 7.18
N ASN A 201 11.56 -0.47 6.50
CA ASN A 201 11.90 0.05 5.18
C ASN A 201 11.80 1.58 5.22
N PRO A 202 12.80 2.28 5.81
CA PRO A 202 12.75 3.72 5.99
C PRO A 202 12.87 4.45 4.64
N PRO A 203 12.40 5.70 4.55
CA PRO A 203 12.61 6.51 3.35
C PRO A 203 14.12 6.76 3.16
N TYR A 204 14.60 6.56 1.94
CA TYR A 204 15.99 6.83 1.56
C TYR A 204 16.09 8.27 1.06
N ILE A 205 16.65 9.16 1.88
CA ILE A 205 16.95 10.54 1.47
C ILE A 205 18.43 10.57 1.06
N PRO A 206 18.77 11.05 -0.14
CA PRO A 206 20.15 11.24 -0.56
C PRO A 206 20.91 12.14 0.44
N THR A 207 22.14 11.79 0.79
CA THR A 207 22.95 12.50 1.80
C THR A 207 23.08 14.00 1.52
N ASN A 208 23.03 14.41 0.25
CA ASN A 208 23.09 15.81 -0.15
C ASN A 208 21.80 16.59 0.18
N ASP A 209 20.65 15.92 0.26
CA ASP A 209 19.35 16.53 0.54
C ASP A 209 19.10 16.66 2.06
N ILE A 210 19.84 15.89 2.88
CA ILE A 210 19.80 15.98 4.36
C ILE A 210 20.29 17.36 4.87
N LYS A 211 21.09 18.07 4.09
CA LYS A 211 21.59 19.41 4.45
C LYS A 211 20.60 20.54 4.18
N ILE A 212 19.46 20.25 3.58
CA ILE A 212 18.42 21.23 3.17
C ILE A 212 17.18 21.11 4.07
N LEU A 213 17.11 20.08 4.92
CA LEU A 213 16.10 19.86 5.94
C LEU A 213 16.59 20.33 7.32
#